data_623b8032a5777f759b7168bcecd0e63a
#
_entry.id   623b8032a5777f759b7168bcecd0e63a
#
_cell.length_a   1.000
_cell.length_b   1.000
_cell.length_c   1.000
_cell.angle_alpha   90.00
_cell.angle_beta   90.00
_cell.angle_gamma   90.00
#
_symmetry.space_group_name_H-M   'P 1'
#
loop_
_entity.id
_entity.type
_entity.pdbx_description
1 polymer ?
#
loop_
_entity_poly.entity_id
_entity_poly.type
_entity_poly.pdbx_seq_one_letter_code
_entity_poly.pdbx_strand_id
1 'polypeptide(L)'
;MFRMWGKIWKDNRLVRDITVCDGAPATEKNRTKKVSDAVEEICYAFDLGKPIWLEVNVKEFKRGDKTRFSGDSFIEEIDFDYLEIQVIEEDG
;
A
#
# COMPACT_ATOMS: atom_id res chain seq x y z
N MET A 1 -8.63 14.74 -2.51
CA MET A 1 -8.35 13.51 -3.29
C MET A 1 -7.58 12.53 -2.43
N PHE A 2 -7.88 11.26 -2.52
CA PHE A 2 -7.13 10.23 -1.80
C PHE A 2 -5.87 9.87 -2.59
N ARG A 3 -4.71 9.88 -1.93
CA ARG A 3 -3.43 9.50 -2.54
C ARG A 3 -2.68 8.53 -1.64
N MET A 4 -2.14 7.50 -2.25
CA MET A 4 -1.30 6.52 -1.56
C MET A 4 0.05 6.39 -2.27
N TRP A 5 1.11 6.40 -1.47
CA TRP A 5 2.48 6.25 -1.93
C TRP A 5 2.95 4.83 -1.65
N GLY A 6 3.33 4.11 -2.71
CA GLY A 6 3.91 2.77 -2.62
C GLY A 6 5.40 2.82 -2.90
N LYS A 7 6.18 2.21 -2.01
CA LYS A 7 7.65 2.23 -2.09
C LYS A 7 8.21 0.83 -1.91
N ILE A 8 9.10 0.44 -2.83
CA ILE A 8 9.85 -0.81 -2.70
C ILE A 8 11.24 -0.51 -2.16
N TRP A 9 11.56 -1.13 -1.04
CA TRP A 9 12.83 -0.98 -0.36
C TRP A 9 13.65 -2.25 -0.46
N LYS A 10 14.95 -2.11 -0.79
CA LYS A 10 15.91 -3.20 -0.84
C LYS A 10 17.27 -2.67 -0.39
N ASP A 11 17.89 -3.37 0.56
CA ASP A 11 19.22 -3.01 1.09
C ASP A 11 19.26 -1.55 1.56
N ASN A 12 18.22 -1.11 2.27
CA ASN A 12 18.06 0.26 2.79
C ASN A 12 17.97 1.33 1.69
N ARG A 13 17.63 0.94 0.47
CA ARG A 13 17.47 1.87 -0.64
C ARG A 13 16.06 1.82 -1.20
N LEU A 14 15.55 2.98 -1.57
CA LEU A 14 14.29 3.08 -2.32
C LEU A 14 14.60 2.74 -3.76
N VAL A 15 14.14 1.55 -4.22
CA VAL A 15 14.43 1.09 -5.59
C VAL A 15 13.34 1.43 -6.59
N ARG A 16 12.08 1.49 -6.13
CA ARG A 16 10.94 1.89 -6.97
C ARG A 16 9.89 2.56 -6.10
N ASP A 17 9.15 3.47 -6.68
CA ASP A 17 7.98 4.05 -6.01
C ASP A 17 6.92 4.47 -7.03
N ILE A 18 5.71 4.60 -6.55
CA ILE A 18 4.57 5.08 -7.32
C ILE A 18 3.57 5.74 -6.37
N THR A 19 2.90 6.77 -6.85
CA THR A 19 1.78 7.37 -6.14
C THR A 19 0.51 7.11 -6.94
N VAL A 20 -0.51 6.55 -6.30
CA VAL A 20 -1.80 6.32 -6.92
C VAL A 20 -2.83 7.27 -6.31
N CYS A 21 -3.80 7.69 -7.11
CA CYS A 21 -4.81 8.67 -6.73
C CYS A 21 -6.20 8.10 -6.94
N ASP A 22 -7.12 8.45 -6.04
CA ASP A 22 -8.53 8.05 -6.15
C ASP A 22 -9.39 9.27 -5.84
N GLY A 23 -10.12 9.75 -6.85
CA GLY A 23 -11.00 10.91 -6.73
C GLY A 23 -12.45 10.57 -6.45
N ALA A 24 -12.79 9.29 -6.23
CA ALA A 24 -14.17 8.91 -5.96
C ALA A 24 -14.69 9.56 -4.68
N PRO A 25 -15.93 10.08 -4.66
CA PRO A 25 -16.49 10.67 -3.46
C PRO A 25 -16.76 9.61 -2.37
N ALA A 26 -16.79 10.04 -1.12
CA ALA A 26 -17.03 9.15 0.02
C ALA A 26 -18.38 8.44 -0.05
N THR A 27 -19.33 8.99 -0.80
CA THR A 27 -20.65 8.37 -1.04
C THR A 27 -20.58 7.15 -1.95
N GLU A 28 -19.54 7.04 -2.78
CA GLU A 28 -19.34 5.90 -3.68
C GLU A 28 -18.34 4.91 -3.15
N LYS A 29 -17.32 5.40 -2.42
CA LYS A 29 -16.22 4.58 -1.93
C LYS A 29 -15.84 5.02 -0.53
N ASN A 30 -15.93 4.12 0.45
CA ASN A 30 -15.43 4.42 1.79
C ASN A 30 -13.89 4.31 1.84
N ARG A 31 -13.31 4.70 2.98
CA ARG A 31 -11.85 4.70 3.16
C ARG A 31 -11.25 3.30 3.00
N THR A 32 -11.89 2.29 3.55
CA THR A 32 -11.40 0.90 3.46
C THR A 32 -11.30 0.45 2.00
N LYS A 33 -12.32 0.76 1.21
CA LYS A 33 -12.33 0.42 -0.21
C LYS A 33 -11.24 1.18 -0.97
N LYS A 34 -11.05 2.46 -0.67
CA LYS A 34 -10.00 3.29 -1.30
C LYS A 34 -8.61 2.73 -0.99
N VAL A 35 -8.37 2.33 0.25
CA VAL A 35 -7.09 1.73 0.66
C VAL A 35 -6.88 0.41 -0.09
N SER A 36 -7.88 -0.46 -0.11
CA SER A 36 -7.78 -1.75 -0.78
C SER A 36 -7.51 -1.60 -2.27
N ASP A 37 -8.24 -0.72 -2.94
CA ASP A 37 -8.06 -0.47 -4.37
C ASP A 37 -6.68 0.14 -4.67
N ALA A 38 -6.21 1.05 -3.81
CA ALA A 38 -4.91 1.68 -4.00
C ALA A 38 -3.77 0.66 -3.85
N VAL A 39 -3.85 -0.22 -2.85
CA VAL A 39 -2.85 -1.29 -2.67
C VAL A 39 -2.84 -2.21 -3.88
N GLU A 40 -4.01 -2.58 -4.39
CA GLU A 40 -4.11 -3.41 -5.58
C GLU A 40 -3.48 -2.75 -6.80
N GLU A 41 -3.75 -1.46 -7.00
CA GLU A 41 -3.19 -0.69 -8.11
C GLU A 41 -1.66 -0.57 -8.01
N ILE A 42 -1.15 -0.31 -6.81
CA ILE A 42 0.30 -0.27 -6.55
C ILE A 42 0.94 -1.61 -6.88
N CYS A 43 0.36 -2.70 -6.39
CA CYS A 43 0.88 -4.04 -6.63
C CYS A 43 0.83 -4.40 -8.11
N TYR A 44 -0.24 -4.03 -8.79
CA TYR A 44 -0.35 -4.24 -10.23
C TYR A 44 0.77 -3.52 -10.98
N ALA A 45 1.05 -2.27 -10.61
CA ALA A 45 2.11 -1.48 -11.24
C ALA A 45 3.50 -2.08 -11.03
N PHE A 46 3.72 -2.76 -9.91
CA PHE A 46 4.98 -3.42 -9.58
C PHE A 46 5.01 -4.90 -9.98
N ASP A 47 3.98 -5.37 -10.66
CA ASP A 47 3.86 -6.77 -11.07
C ASP A 47 3.90 -7.72 -9.87
N LEU A 48 3.16 -7.38 -8.82
CA LEU A 48 3.07 -8.15 -7.58
C LEU A 48 1.65 -8.67 -7.38
N GLY A 49 1.55 -9.82 -6.73
CA GLY A 49 0.27 -10.30 -6.21
C GLY A 49 -0.18 -9.41 -5.05
N LYS A 50 -1.47 -9.45 -4.77
CA LYS A 50 -2.05 -8.67 -3.68
C LYS A 50 -1.53 -9.16 -2.34
N PRO A 51 -1.02 -8.29 -1.46
CA PRO A 51 -0.46 -8.73 -0.18
C PRO A 51 -1.56 -9.13 0.81
N ILE A 52 -1.18 -10.03 1.72
CA ILE A 52 -2.02 -10.44 2.84
C ILE A 52 -1.76 -9.45 3.98
N TRP A 53 -2.81 -8.84 4.50
CA TRP A 53 -2.71 -7.96 5.67
C TRP A 53 -2.59 -8.81 6.93
N LEU A 54 -1.42 -8.78 7.55
CA LEU A 54 -1.20 -9.44 8.83
C LEU A 54 -1.67 -8.52 9.97
N GLU A 55 -1.80 -9.05 11.15
CA GLU A 55 -2.23 -8.26 12.30
C GLU A 55 -1.33 -7.04 12.54
N VAL A 56 -0.02 -7.20 12.38
CA VAL A 56 0.93 -6.09 12.52
C VAL A 56 0.65 -4.98 11.51
N ASN A 57 0.28 -5.33 10.29
CA ASN A 57 -0.03 -4.35 9.24
C ASN A 57 -1.26 -3.52 9.61
N VAL A 58 -2.30 -4.19 10.09
CA VAL A 58 -3.53 -3.50 10.50
C VAL A 58 -3.24 -2.53 11.64
N LYS A 59 -2.47 -2.97 12.64
CA LYS A 59 -2.11 -2.13 13.78
C LYS A 59 -1.28 -0.92 13.38
N GLU A 60 -0.25 -1.14 12.55
CA GLU A 60 0.60 -0.05 12.08
C GLU A 60 -0.19 0.98 11.26
N PHE A 61 -1.04 0.48 10.38
CA PHE A 61 -1.84 1.35 9.50
C PHE A 61 -2.84 2.19 10.29
N LYS A 62 -3.47 1.60 11.30
CA LYS A 62 -4.38 2.34 12.19
C LYS A 62 -3.67 3.43 12.97
N ARG A 63 -2.40 3.21 13.32
CA ARG A 63 -1.63 4.15 14.11
C ARG A 63 -1.09 5.32 13.30
N GLY A 64 -0.60 5.09 12.09
CA GLY A 64 0.11 6.10 11.34
C GLY A 64 -0.14 6.13 9.84
N ASP A 65 -1.19 5.49 9.36
CA ASP A 65 -1.56 5.45 7.93
C ASP A 65 -0.44 4.90 7.03
N LYS A 66 0.41 4.05 7.59
CA LYS A 66 1.57 3.48 6.93
C LYS A 66 1.86 2.09 7.45
N THR A 67 2.23 1.16 6.56
CA THR A 67 2.69 -0.16 6.95
C THR A 67 3.63 -0.73 5.89
N ARG A 68 4.34 -1.80 6.25
CA ARG A 68 5.29 -2.50 5.41
C ARG A 68 4.86 -3.95 5.22
N PHE A 69 4.82 -4.39 3.97
CA PHE A 69 4.55 -5.78 3.63
C PHE A 69 5.86 -6.46 3.26
N SER A 70 6.31 -7.38 4.12
CA SER A 70 7.50 -8.20 3.87
C SER A 70 7.13 -9.49 3.15
N GLY A 71 8.10 -10.40 2.99
CA GLY A 71 7.86 -11.68 2.33
C GLY A 71 6.73 -12.50 2.94
N ASP A 72 6.46 -12.31 4.23
CA ASP A 72 5.38 -13.03 4.93
C ASP A 72 3.98 -12.64 4.41
N SER A 73 3.85 -11.50 3.77
CA SER A 73 2.57 -11.01 3.25
C SER A 73 2.30 -11.42 1.81
N PHE A 74 3.27 -12.01 1.12
CA PHE A 74 3.14 -12.40 -0.28
C PHE A 74 3.16 -13.91 -0.43
N ILE A 75 2.27 -14.44 -1.28
CA ILE A 75 2.24 -15.87 -1.59
C ILE A 75 3.47 -16.24 -2.42
N GLU A 76 3.82 -15.37 -3.37
CA GLU A 76 4.98 -15.55 -4.22
C GLU A 76 6.24 -15.01 -3.53
N GLU A 77 7.39 -15.57 -3.89
CA GLU A 77 8.66 -15.07 -3.40
C GLU A 77 8.95 -13.71 -3.99
N ILE A 78 9.35 -12.76 -3.14
CA ILE A 78 9.72 -11.40 -3.56
C ILE A 78 11.23 -11.25 -3.52
N ASP A 79 11.76 -10.38 -4.38
CA ASP A 79 13.21 -10.13 -4.49
C ASP A 79 13.64 -8.82 -3.85
N PHE A 80 12.82 -8.27 -2.96
CA PHE A 80 13.09 -7.03 -2.22
C PHE A 80 12.74 -7.24 -0.74
N ASP A 81 13.07 -6.26 0.10
CA ASP A 81 12.87 -6.42 1.55
C ASP A 81 11.42 -6.20 1.97
N TYR A 82 10.81 -5.13 1.50
CA TYR A 82 9.40 -4.86 1.79
C TYR A 82 8.81 -3.83 0.84
N LEU A 83 7.49 -3.90 0.71
CA LEU A 83 6.68 -2.87 0.07
C LEU A 83 6.07 -2.02 1.18
N GLU A 84 6.39 -0.74 1.21
CA GLU A 84 5.80 0.21 2.15
C GLU A 84 4.68 0.99 1.47
N ILE A 85 3.54 1.06 2.12
CA ILE A 85 2.43 1.91 1.66
C ILE A 85 2.18 3.00 2.69
N GLN A 86 1.80 4.18 2.21
CA GLN A 86 1.54 5.33 3.06
C GLN A 86 0.46 6.20 2.43
N VAL A 87 -0.57 6.51 3.20
CA VAL A 87 -1.58 7.48 2.78
C VAL A 87 -0.99 8.88 2.97
N ILE A 88 -0.89 9.63 1.89
CA ILE A 88 -0.28 10.97 1.91
C ILE A 88 -1.29 12.10 1.73
N GLU A 89 -2.51 11.77 1.29
CA GLU A 89 -3.59 12.75 1.18
C GLU A 89 -4.92 12.01 1.31
N GLU A 90 -5.86 12.59 2.05
CA GLU A 90 -7.22 12.05 2.16
C GLU A 90 -8.23 13.17 1.90
N ASP A 91 -9.45 12.77 1.56
CA ASP A 91 -10.56 13.70 1.41
C ASP A 91 -10.93 14.25 2.80
N GLY A 92 -10.85 15.53 2.92
CA GLY A 92 -11.08 16.23 4.19
C GLY A 92 -12.52 16.35 4.59
#